data_bf2addffa7a3c9dc7c63d59ed7f88bb9
#
_entry.id   bf2addffa7a3c9dc7c63d59ed7f88bb9
#
_cell.length_a   1.000
_cell.length_b   1.000
_cell.length_c   1.000
_cell.angle_alpha   90.00
_cell.angle_beta   90.00
_cell.angle_gamma   90.00
#
_symmetry.space_group_name_H-M   'P 1'
#
loop_
_entity.id
_entity.type
_entity.pdbx_description
1 polymer ?
#
loop_
_entity_poly.entity_id
_entity_poly.type
_entity_poly.pdbx_seq_one_letter_code
_entity_poly.pdbx_strand_id
1 'polypeptide(L)'
;MSSWPISKVLLLEILADHITDSFVTQLVWERLEYKANGLSDGTWLAGENTPCDWSKAFPVAPRIIAERKASVHLTRSISKKNKQLLKQKLDFTGYRIDELYPRRTRRATAVNWLLAWLEDSNEELLEVGPLPELLPAPSDPLRGHPGDLPIN
;
A
#
# COMPACT_ATOMS: atom_id res chain seq x y z
N MET A 1 3.91 -18.38 6.21
CA MET A 1 3.85 -17.89 4.83
C MET A 1 4.68 -16.62 4.70
N SER A 2 5.47 -16.56 3.65
CA SER A 2 6.26 -15.36 3.41
C SER A 2 5.42 -14.26 2.74
N SER A 3 5.67 -13.02 3.12
CA SER A 3 5.05 -11.87 2.47
C SER A 3 5.64 -11.69 1.08
N TRP A 4 4.88 -11.01 0.21
CA TRP A 4 5.39 -10.67 -1.12
C TRP A 4 6.62 -9.77 -0.98
N PRO A 5 7.75 -10.09 -1.63
CA PRO A 5 8.98 -9.29 -1.48
C PRO A 5 8.81 -7.88 -2.05
N ILE A 6 9.39 -6.90 -1.38
CA ILE A 6 9.33 -5.50 -1.81
C ILE A 6 10.61 -5.17 -2.58
N SER A 7 10.44 -4.69 -3.80
CA SER A 7 11.55 -4.25 -4.63
C SER A 7 11.30 -2.85 -5.15
N LYS A 8 12.37 -2.18 -5.55
CA LYS A 8 12.28 -0.86 -6.15
C LYS A 8 11.42 -0.88 -7.41
N VAL A 9 11.58 -1.92 -8.24
CA VAL A 9 10.78 -2.08 -9.47
C VAL A 9 9.30 -2.21 -9.12
N LEU A 10 8.95 -3.03 -8.12
CA LEU A 10 7.57 -3.18 -7.67
C LEU A 10 6.96 -1.83 -7.25
N LEU A 11 7.69 -1.08 -6.43
CA LEU A 11 7.20 0.20 -5.91
C LEU A 11 7.02 1.23 -7.02
N LEU A 12 7.94 1.27 -7.98
CA LEU A 12 7.84 2.18 -9.12
C LEU A 12 6.63 1.83 -10.00
N GLU A 13 6.33 0.54 -10.18
CA GLU A 13 5.15 0.11 -10.94
C GLU A 13 3.85 0.48 -10.21
N ILE A 14 3.86 0.47 -8.87
CA ILE A 14 2.72 0.94 -8.09
C ILE A 14 2.51 2.43 -8.32
N LEU A 15 3.58 3.23 -8.26
CA LEU A 15 3.50 4.67 -8.48
C LEU A 15 3.07 5.02 -9.90
N ALA A 16 3.42 4.18 -10.88
CA ALA A 16 3.01 4.36 -12.28
C ALA A 16 1.55 3.90 -12.54
N ASP A 17 0.89 3.38 -11.51
CA ASP A 17 -0.50 2.92 -11.59
C ASP A 17 -0.69 1.70 -12.50
N HIS A 18 0.30 0.80 -12.49
CA HIS A 18 0.25 -0.45 -13.26
C HIS A 18 -0.13 -1.66 -12.40
N ILE A 19 -0.43 -1.44 -11.13
CA ILE A 19 -0.76 -2.50 -10.17
C ILE A 19 -2.05 -2.13 -9.46
N THR A 20 -2.93 -3.10 -9.24
CA THR A 20 -4.26 -2.85 -8.65
C THR A 20 -4.17 -2.32 -7.22
N ASP A 21 -5.19 -1.56 -6.81
CA ASP A 21 -5.33 -1.09 -5.44
C ASP A 21 -5.42 -2.27 -4.46
N SER A 22 -6.10 -3.35 -4.89
CA SER A 22 -6.22 -4.56 -4.07
C SER A 22 -4.87 -5.16 -3.74
N PHE A 23 -3.97 -5.23 -4.73
CA PHE A 23 -2.64 -5.79 -4.51
C PHE A 23 -1.83 -4.89 -3.56
N VAL A 24 -1.86 -3.58 -3.77
CA VAL A 24 -1.16 -2.63 -2.91
C VAL A 24 -1.66 -2.75 -1.47
N THR A 25 -2.97 -2.82 -1.29
CA THR A 25 -3.60 -2.98 0.01
C THR A 25 -3.14 -4.27 0.69
N GLN A 26 -3.07 -5.37 -0.05
CA GLN A 26 -2.62 -6.64 0.50
C GLN A 26 -1.16 -6.59 0.96
N LEU A 27 -0.30 -5.89 0.24
CA LEU A 27 1.10 -5.70 0.67
C LEU A 27 1.16 -5.08 2.07
N VAL A 28 0.30 -4.10 2.35
CA VAL A 28 0.24 -3.46 3.65
C VAL A 28 -0.31 -4.42 4.70
N TRP A 29 -1.40 -5.13 4.36
CA TRP A 29 -1.99 -6.11 5.29
C TRP A 29 -0.97 -7.17 5.72
N GLU A 30 -0.17 -7.67 4.79
CA GLU A 30 0.84 -8.69 5.08
C GLU A 30 1.83 -8.19 6.14
N ARG A 31 2.26 -6.95 6.03
CA ARG A 31 3.22 -6.37 6.98
C ARG A 31 2.59 -5.97 8.30
N LEU A 32 1.29 -5.69 8.31
CA LEU A 32 0.54 -5.46 9.55
C LEU A 32 0.09 -6.75 10.21
N GLU A 33 0.41 -7.91 9.61
CA GLU A 33 0.10 -9.25 10.14
C GLU A 33 -1.40 -9.55 10.23
N TYR A 34 -2.19 -8.94 9.32
CA TYR A 34 -3.54 -9.40 9.10
C TYR A 34 -3.49 -10.76 8.40
N LYS A 35 -4.49 -11.60 8.65
CA LYS A 35 -4.54 -12.96 8.13
C LYS A 35 -5.82 -13.19 7.34
N ALA A 36 -5.70 -13.87 6.20
CA ALA A 36 -6.86 -14.34 5.47
C ALA A 36 -7.66 -15.30 6.35
N ASN A 37 -8.99 -15.10 6.39
CA ASN A 37 -9.84 -15.85 7.30
C ASN A 37 -10.35 -17.17 6.70
N GLY A 38 -9.89 -17.54 5.50
CA GLY A 38 -10.31 -18.78 4.83
C GLY A 38 -11.63 -18.67 4.10
N LEU A 39 -12.30 -17.52 4.17
CA LEU A 39 -13.52 -17.28 3.42
C LEU A 39 -13.18 -16.80 2.01
N SER A 40 -14.06 -17.05 1.05
CA SER A 40 -13.85 -16.70 -0.35
C SER A 40 -14.13 -15.25 -0.68
N ASP A 41 -14.52 -14.44 0.30
CA ASP A 41 -14.90 -13.04 0.10
C ASP A 41 -13.72 -12.06 0.14
N GLY A 42 -12.50 -12.57 0.32
CA GLY A 42 -11.30 -11.73 0.38
C GLY A 42 -11.12 -10.98 1.69
N THR A 43 -11.89 -11.33 2.72
CA THR A 43 -11.78 -10.69 4.04
C THR A 43 -10.56 -11.21 4.79
N TRP A 44 -9.80 -10.30 5.37
CA TRP A 44 -8.70 -10.62 6.26
C TRP A 44 -9.01 -10.04 7.64
N LEU A 45 -8.55 -10.70 8.69
CA LEU A 45 -8.81 -10.29 10.07
C LEU A 45 -7.50 -10.01 10.79
N ALA A 46 -7.56 -9.12 11.78
CA ALA A 46 -6.41 -8.83 12.63
C ALA A 46 -5.90 -10.12 13.24
N GLY A 47 -4.59 -10.32 13.15
CA GLY A 47 -3.92 -11.46 13.70
C GLY A 47 -3.35 -11.17 15.08
N GLU A 48 -2.74 -12.19 15.67
CA GLU A 48 -2.11 -12.10 16.99
C GLU A 48 -1.03 -11.04 17.05
N ASN A 49 -0.29 -10.86 15.95
CA ASN A 49 0.84 -9.94 15.89
C ASN A 49 0.49 -8.60 15.23
N THR A 50 -0.78 -8.37 14.88
CA THR A 50 -1.21 -7.08 14.35
C THR A 50 -1.05 -6.02 15.44
N PRO A 51 -0.41 -4.86 15.13
CA PRO A 51 -0.25 -3.81 16.15
C PRO A 51 -1.59 -3.40 16.76
N CYS A 52 -1.60 -3.14 18.07
CA CYS A 52 -2.83 -2.87 18.83
C CYS A 52 -3.63 -1.69 18.29
N ASP A 53 -2.97 -0.63 17.88
CA ASP A 53 -3.67 0.55 17.33
C ASP A 53 -4.40 0.20 16.04
N TRP A 54 -3.84 -0.71 15.23
CA TRP A 54 -4.49 -1.20 14.04
C TRP A 54 -5.62 -2.18 14.36
N SER A 55 -5.37 -3.17 15.23
CA SER A 55 -6.37 -4.20 15.53
C SER A 55 -7.59 -3.60 16.24
N LYS A 56 -7.41 -2.58 17.05
CA LYS A 56 -8.51 -1.90 17.73
C LYS A 56 -9.34 -1.04 16.77
N ALA A 57 -8.67 -0.29 15.91
CA ALA A 57 -9.36 0.57 14.94
C ALA A 57 -9.96 -0.24 13.81
N PHE A 58 -9.30 -1.31 13.39
CA PHE A 58 -9.67 -2.12 12.24
C PHE A 58 -9.52 -3.61 12.56
N PRO A 59 -10.48 -4.21 13.26
CA PRO A 59 -10.45 -5.67 13.51
C PRO A 59 -10.57 -6.46 12.21
N VAL A 60 -11.27 -5.91 11.21
CA VAL A 60 -11.28 -6.41 9.84
C VAL A 60 -10.29 -5.57 9.05
N ALA A 61 -9.45 -6.20 8.24
CA ALA A 61 -8.40 -5.50 7.50
C ALA A 61 -8.99 -4.37 6.65
N PRO A 62 -8.48 -3.13 6.82
CA PRO A 62 -9.08 -1.96 6.16
C PRO A 62 -8.63 -1.82 4.71
N ARG A 63 -9.49 -1.24 3.89
CA ARG A 63 -9.18 -0.93 2.49
C ARG A 63 -8.38 0.37 2.45
N ILE A 64 -7.07 0.26 2.52
CA ILE A 64 -6.13 1.37 2.70
C ILE A 64 -6.32 2.49 1.67
N ILE A 65 -6.60 2.14 0.43
CA ILE A 65 -6.73 3.12 -0.65
C ILE A 65 -8.18 3.58 -0.81
N ALA A 66 -9.13 2.63 -0.73
CA ALA A 66 -10.54 2.93 -0.96
C ALA A 66 -11.15 3.76 0.17
N GLU A 67 -10.74 3.53 1.42
CA GLU A 67 -11.35 4.13 2.59
C GLU A 67 -10.48 5.27 3.14
N ARG A 68 -11.04 6.47 3.19
CA ARG A 68 -10.33 7.63 3.72
C ARG A 68 -9.83 7.43 5.15
N LYS A 69 -10.68 6.85 6.01
CA LYS A 69 -10.32 6.61 7.42
C LYS A 69 -9.06 5.75 7.53
N ALA A 70 -8.97 4.70 6.72
CA ALA A 70 -7.81 3.81 6.70
C ALA A 70 -6.58 4.52 6.16
N SER A 71 -6.73 5.30 5.10
CA SER A 71 -5.63 6.07 4.54
C SER A 71 -5.06 7.08 5.52
N VAL A 72 -5.93 7.77 6.27
CA VAL A 72 -5.51 8.73 7.32
C VAL A 72 -4.75 8.00 8.41
N HIS A 73 -5.24 6.84 8.86
CA HIS A 73 -4.56 6.06 9.89
C HIS A 73 -3.17 5.64 9.42
N LEU A 74 -3.07 5.19 8.16
CA LEU A 74 -1.80 4.81 7.56
C LEU A 74 -0.82 5.99 7.55
N THR A 75 -1.28 7.14 7.10
CA THR A 75 -0.45 8.35 7.04
C THR A 75 0.10 8.71 8.42
N ARG A 76 -0.76 8.65 9.44
CA ARG A 76 -0.37 8.99 10.81
C ARG A 76 0.59 7.99 11.43
N SER A 77 0.60 6.74 10.93
CA SER A 77 1.49 5.71 11.45
C SER A 77 2.93 5.86 10.99
N ILE A 78 3.18 6.68 9.96
CA ILE A 78 4.54 6.91 9.46
C ILE A 78 5.25 7.91 10.38
N SER A 79 6.38 7.51 10.95
CA SER A 79 7.14 8.38 11.83
C SER A 79 7.72 9.57 11.06
N LYS A 80 7.98 10.66 11.77
CA LYS A 80 8.49 11.89 11.19
C LYS A 80 9.78 11.67 10.39
N LYS A 81 10.69 10.84 10.92
CA LYS A 81 11.98 10.54 10.26
C LYS A 81 11.81 9.83 8.91
N ASN A 82 10.66 9.18 8.70
CA ASN A 82 10.39 8.38 7.49
C ASN A 82 9.46 9.06 6.49
N LYS A 83 9.16 10.35 6.66
CA LYS A 83 8.18 11.05 5.80
C LYS A 83 8.71 11.33 4.38
N GLN A 84 10.02 11.26 4.15
CA GLN A 84 10.64 11.64 2.87
C GLN A 84 11.26 10.46 2.12
N LEU A 85 10.88 9.22 2.45
CA LEU A 85 11.49 8.04 1.85
C LEU A 85 11.22 7.89 0.36
N LEU A 86 10.05 8.35 -0.13
CA LEU A 86 9.76 8.34 -1.56
C LEU A 86 10.83 9.09 -2.34
N LYS A 87 11.19 10.28 -1.88
CA LYS A 87 12.23 11.08 -2.51
C LYS A 87 13.61 10.46 -2.33
N GLN A 88 13.93 10.03 -1.11
CA GLN A 88 15.24 9.50 -0.77
C GLN A 88 15.55 8.17 -1.44
N LYS A 89 14.57 7.27 -1.53
CA LYS A 89 14.79 5.91 -2.02
C LYS A 89 14.41 5.71 -3.47
N LEU A 90 13.41 6.45 -3.97
CA LEU A 90 12.86 6.27 -5.31
C LEU A 90 13.00 7.50 -6.20
N ASP A 91 13.56 8.59 -5.67
CA ASP A 91 13.66 9.87 -6.37
C ASP A 91 12.29 10.35 -6.86
N PHE A 92 11.24 10.05 -6.12
CA PHE A 92 9.86 10.41 -6.45
C PHE A 92 9.49 11.68 -5.70
N THR A 93 9.18 12.74 -6.44
CA THR A 93 8.87 14.07 -5.88
C THR A 93 7.38 14.41 -5.90
N GLY A 94 6.54 13.48 -6.34
CA GLY A 94 5.10 13.67 -6.39
C GLY A 94 4.55 13.58 -7.80
N TYR A 95 3.24 13.64 -7.91
CA TYR A 95 2.56 13.66 -9.20
C TYR A 95 2.42 15.09 -9.71
N ARG A 96 2.37 15.27 -11.02
CA ARG A 96 2.04 16.56 -11.60
C ARG A 96 0.60 16.91 -11.27
N ILE A 97 0.29 18.20 -11.31
CA ILE A 97 -1.04 18.70 -10.89
C ILE A 97 -2.18 18.06 -11.69
N ASP A 98 -1.95 17.81 -12.98
CA ASP A 98 -2.94 17.18 -13.86
C ASP A 98 -3.06 15.66 -13.66
N GLU A 99 -2.14 15.08 -12.87
CA GLU A 99 -2.12 13.66 -12.55
C GLU A 99 -2.39 13.38 -11.07
N LEU A 100 -2.70 14.42 -10.31
CA LEU A 100 -2.87 14.33 -8.86
C LEU A 100 -4.32 14.00 -8.52
N TYR A 101 -4.57 12.74 -8.21
CA TYR A 101 -5.89 12.24 -7.81
C TYR A 101 -5.82 11.66 -6.40
N PRO A 102 -6.89 11.74 -5.59
CA PRO A 102 -6.87 11.19 -4.23
C PRO A 102 -6.43 9.74 -4.18
N ARG A 103 -6.89 8.92 -5.11
CA ARG A 103 -6.51 7.52 -5.20
C ARG A 103 -4.99 7.36 -5.36
N ARG A 104 -4.39 8.12 -6.26
CA ARG A 104 -2.93 8.07 -6.50
C ARG A 104 -2.14 8.57 -5.30
N THR A 105 -2.61 9.61 -4.65
CA THR A 105 -1.98 10.13 -3.44
C THR A 105 -1.96 9.06 -2.34
N ARG A 106 -3.06 8.34 -2.17
CA ARG A 106 -3.14 7.27 -1.19
C ARG A 106 -2.22 6.09 -1.54
N ARG A 107 -2.08 5.78 -2.82
CA ARG A 107 -1.14 4.76 -3.29
C ARG A 107 0.31 5.16 -2.99
N ALA A 108 0.65 6.42 -3.25
CA ALA A 108 1.99 6.95 -2.92
C ALA A 108 2.25 6.88 -1.40
N THR A 109 1.25 7.20 -0.59
CA THR A 109 1.37 7.08 0.86
C THR A 109 1.63 5.62 1.26
N ALA A 110 0.94 4.68 0.64
CA ALA A 110 1.16 3.25 0.90
C ALA A 110 2.59 2.84 0.54
N VAL A 111 3.11 3.32 -0.59
CA VAL A 111 4.51 3.05 -0.98
C VAL A 111 5.47 3.62 0.07
N ASN A 112 5.24 4.85 0.52
CA ASN A 112 6.09 5.44 1.56
C ASN A 112 6.02 4.64 2.85
N TRP A 113 4.82 4.14 3.21
CA TRP A 113 4.64 3.31 4.40
C TRP A 113 5.42 2.00 4.27
N LEU A 114 5.40 1.38 3.09
CA LEU A 114 6.17 0.14 2.85
C LEU A 114 7.67 0.39 2.98
N LEU A 115 8.16 1.51 2.46
CA LEU A 115 9.56 1.90 2.62
C LEU A 115 9.89 2.14 4.10
N ALA A 116 9.00 2.79 4.84
CA ALA A 116 9.18 3.02 6.27
C ALA A 116 9.22 1.70 7.04
N TRP A 117 8.37 0.75 6.65
CA TRP A 117 8.35 -0.59 7.25
C TRP A 117 9.70 -1.29 7.06
N LEU A 118 10.27 -1.20 5.85
CA LEU A 118 11.60 -1.78 5.58
C LEU A 118 12.68 -1.13 6.46
N GLU A 119 12.66 0.21 6.57
CA GLU A 119 13.62 0.93 7.40
C GLU A 119 13.52 0.51 8.87
N ASP A 120 12.30 0.48 9.40
CA ASP A 120 12.07 0.16 10.81
C ASP A 120 12.35 -1.32 11.12
N SER A 121 12.27 -2.19 10.13
CA SER A 121 12.54 -3.63 10.26
C SER A 121 13.99 -3.99 9.91
N ASN A 122 14.81 -3.02 9.53
CA ASN A 122 16.19 -3.23 9.06
C ASN A 122 16.25 -4.22 7.88
N GLU A 123 15.25 -4.17 6.99
CA GLU A 123 15.24 -5.00 5.80
C GLU A 123 15.66 -4.20 4.59
N GLU A 124 16.40 -4.85 3.69
CA GLU A 124 16.92 -4.20 2.50
C GLU A 124 15.82 -4.02 1.44
N LEU A 125 15.84 -2.86 0.80
CA LEU A 125 15.03 -2.64 -0.40
C LEU A 125 15.75 -3.27 -1.59
N LEU A 126 15.16 -4.33 -2.14
CA LEU A 126 15.73 -5.01 -3.30
C LEU A 126 15.61 -4.15 -4.54
N GLU A 127 16.58 -4.25 -5.47
CA GLU A 127 16.48 -3.52 -6.74
C GLU A 127 15.40 -4.14 -7.63
N VAL A 128 15.40 -5.47 -7.74
CA VAL A 128 14.44 -6.22 -8.56
C VAL A 128 13.82 -7.34 -7.74
N GLY A 129 12.65 -7.80 -8.16
CA GLY A 129 11.95 -8.89 -7.50
C GLY A 129 10.72 -9.29 -8.28
N PRO A 130 9.92 -10.24 -7.76
CA PRO A 130 8.72 -10.68 -8.45
C PRO A 130 7.69 -9.56 -8.58
N LEU A 131 7.00 -9.55 -9.71
CA LEU A 131 5.94 -8.58 -10.00
C LEU A 131 4.62 -9.33 -10.20
N PRO A 132 3.49 -8.74 -9.77
CA PRO A 132 2.19 -9.26 -10.16
C PRO A 132 1.94 -8.96 -11.64
N GLU A 133 0.79 -9.38 -12.15
CA GLU A 133 0.39 -9.00 -13.50
C GLU A 133 0.36 -7.47 -13.60
N LEU A 134 1.09 -6.91 -14.56
CA LEU A 134 1.08 -5.46 -14.79
C LEU A 134 -0.05 -5.10 -15.73
N LEU A 135 -0.76 -4.04 -15.40
CA LEU A 135 -1.90 -3.55 -16.16
C LEU A 135 -1.61 -2.14 -16.65
N PRO A 136 -2.18 -1.72 -17.78
CA PRO A 136 -2.06 -0.32 -18.18
C PRO A 136 -2.70 0.58 -17.12
N ALA A 137 -2.24 1.82 -17.01
CA ALA A 137 -2.84 2.78 -16.11
C ALA A 137 -4.34 2.90 -16.42
N PRO A 138 -5.22 3.00 -15.38
CA PRO A 138 -6.66 3.06 -15.62
C PRO A 138 -7.04 4.20 -16.53
N SER A 139 -8.00 3.97 -17.44
CA SER A 139 -8.53 5.02 -18.29
C SER A 139 -9.24 6.11 -17.48
N ASP A 140 -9.81 5.73 -16.34
CA ASP A 140 -10.38 6.67 -15.36
C ASP A 140 -9.61 6.50 -14.05
N PRO A 141 -8.64 7.38 -13.77
CA PRO A 141 -7.79 7.24 -12.57
C PRO A 141 -8.55 7.39 -11.26
N LEU A 142 -9.78 7.89 -11.28
CA LEU A 142 -10.62 7.98 -10.09
C LEU A 142 -11.21 6.62 -9.70
N ARG A 143 -11.31 5.69 -10.64
CA ARG A 143 -11.94 4.38 -10.43
C ARG A 143 -10.97 3.23 -10.24
N GLY A 144 -9.75 3.40 -10.65
CA GLY A 144 -8.74 2.35 -10.57
C GLY A 144 -8.90 1.27 -11.62
N HIS A 145 -8.31 0.11 -11.35
CA HIS A 145 -8.34 -1.05 -12.24
C HIS A 145 -9.62 -1.86 -12.03
N PRO A 146 -9.98 -2.74 -12.98
CA PRO A 146 -11.14 -3.61 -12.79
C PRO A 146 -11.05 -4.39 -11.48
N GLY A 147 -12.12 -4.38 -10.69
CA GLY A 147 -12.18 -5.05 -9.40
C GLY A 147 -11.76 -4.18 -8.22
N ASP A 148 -11.15 -3.03 -8.45
CA ASP A 148 -10.80 -2.11 -7.38
C ASP A 148 -12.06 -1.43 -6.85
N LEU A 149 -12.11 -1.20 -5.53
CA LEU A 149 -13.24 -0.52 -4.90
C LEU A 149 -13.20 0.98 -5.19
N PRO A 150 -14.37 1.62 -5.33
CA PRO A 150 -14.40 3.07 -5.45
C PRO A 150 -13.89 3.72 -4.17
N ILE A 151 -13.21 4.84 -4.31
CA ILE A 151 -12.70 5.58 -3.15
C ILE A 151 -13.80 6.47 -2.55
N ASN A 152 -13.68 6.75 -1.26
CA ASN A 152 -14.58 7.68 -0.57
C ASN A 152 -13.79 8.76 0.16
#